data_ee73eb75f77d86d25136cda062a6078e
#
_entry.id   ee73eb75f77d86d25136cda062a6078e
#
_cell.length_a   1.000
_cell.length_b   1.000
_cell.length_c   1.000
_cell.angle_alpha   90.00
_cell.angle_beta   90.00
_cell.angle_gamma   90.00
#
_symmetry.space_group_name_H-M   'P 1'
#
loop_
_entity.id
_entity.type
_entity.pdbx_description
1 polymer ?
#
loop_
_entity_poly.entity_id
_entity_poly.type
_entity_poly.pdbx_seq_one_letter_code
_entity_poly.pdbx_strand_id
1 'polypeptide(L)'
;QYHYDDFPSDFIYEFNVEYSGSQLLQISVIRPDQSQILLLSRSLPHSDTKVVHHERIFSADNSIKKNIQIHFSEMDFYNQNTASEDMIFTDRDGKVLKGDYLFLVNIYGIDKKVSIIDSKLILGGKAYGMMGTDELRRDLAVGLLWGTPLALFIGIAVAIGSVISGLIYGVYSGFKGKKTDEAMMRFNDVIYALPALPFLIILAVTISNSIFLLVGFLMIFGWVGVAKVSRSMALQIKTRQYVEASQMMGQKNSKIVFKHIIPQLLPYAFASIAISVPA
;
A
#
# COMPACT_ATOMS: atom_id res chain seq x y z
N GLN A 1 17.66 -26.32 -9.57
CA GLN A 1 17.15 -27.68 -9.58
C GLN A 1 15.76 -27.73 -8.95
N TYR A 2 14.76 -28.31 -9.66
CA TYR A 2 13.38 -28.42 -9.18
C TYR A 2 13.11 -29.80 -8.62
N HIS A 3 12.84 -29.92 -7.33
CA HIS A 3 12.65 -31.21 -6.62
C HIS A 3 11.26 -31.38 -6.02
N TYR A 4 10.39 -30.38 -6.16
CA TYR A 4 9.08 -30.40 -5.52
C TYR A 4 8.12 -31.37 -6.21
N ASP A 5 7.15 -31.90 -5.45
CA ASP A 5 6.12 -32.83 -5.93
C ASP A 5 4.88 -32.13 -6.48
N ASP A 6 4.81 -30.79 -6.37
CA ASP A 6 3.68 -29.99 -6.83
C ASP A 6 4.17 -28.87 -7.78
N PHE A 7 3.28 -28.36 -8.63
CA PHE A 7 3.57 -27.28 -9.56
C PHE A 7 3.79 -25.96 -8.81
N PRO A 8 4.72 -25.10 -9.26
CA PRO A 8 4.79 -23.75 -8.77
C PRO A 8 3.53 -22.99 -9.20
N SER A 9 2.97 -22.15 -8.33
CA SER A 9 1.80 -21.35 -8.69
C SER A 9 2.10 -20.32 -9.79
N ASP A 10 3.34 -19.92 -9.92
CA ASP A 10 3.89 -19.06 -10.97
C ASP A 10 5.42 -18.92 -10.79
N PHE A 11 6.06 -18.18 -11.68
CA PHE A 11 7.47 -17.79 -11.53
C PHE A 11 7.70 -16.34 -11.92
N ILE A 12 8.72 -15.74 -11.29
CA ILE A 12 9.23 -14.42 -11.64
C ILE A 12 10.72 -14.55 -11.90
N TYR A 13 11.18 -14.07 -13.05
CA TYR A 13 12.59 -13.98 -13.36
C TYR A 13 12.98 -12.52 -13.54
N GLU A 14 13.83 -12.01 -12.65
CA GLU A 14 14.29 -10.63 -12.62
C GLU A 14 15.79 -10.60 -12.88
N PHE A 15 16.26 -9.66 -13.71
CA PHE A 15 17.68 -9.44 -13.92
C PHE A 15 17.95 -8.00 -14.38
N ASN A 16 19.19 -7.57 -14.14
CA ASN A 16 19.71 -6.28 -14.58
C ASN A 16 20.73 -6.51 -15.68
N VAL A 17 20.55 -5.85 -16.81
CA VAL A 17 21.46 -5.87 -17.96
C VAL A 17 22.07 -4.52 -18.18
N GLU A 18 23.40 -4.45 -18.15
CA GLU A 18 24.16 -3.28 -18.61
C GLU A 18 24.48 -3.46 -20.09
N TYR A 19 24.03 -2.53 -20.92
CA TYR A 19 24.24 -2.57 -22.38
C TYR A 19 24.46 -1.20 -22.99
N SER A 20 24.94 -1.17 -24.25
CA SER A 20 24.99 -0.01 -25.11
C SER A 20 24.60 -0.41 -26.53
N GLY A 21 24.22 0.55 -27.36
CA GLY A 21 23.76 0.30 -28.73
C GLY A 21 22.33 -0.23 -28.82
N SER A 22 21.99 -0.87 -29.92
CA SER A 22 20.71 -1.55 -30.15
C SER A 22 20.88 -3.03 -29.92
N GLN A 23 20.17 -3.58 -28.96
CA GLN A 23 20.28 -4.98 -28.58
C GLN A 23 18.91 -5.68 -28.67
N LEU A 24 18.91 -6.94 -29.08
CA LEU A 24 17.73 -7.82 -29.00
C LEU A 24 17.92 -8.77 -27.80
N LEU A 25 17.03 -8.67 -26.84
CA LEU A 25 16.97 -9.53 -25.68
C LEU A 25 16.04 -10.71 -25.96
N GLN A 26 16.54 -11.92 -25.79
CA GLN A 26 15.75 -13.14 -25.85
C GLN A 26 15.94 -13.95 -24.58
N ILE A 27 14.85 -14.39 -23.99
CA ILE A 27 14.84 -15.19 -22.79
C ILE A 27 14.12 -16.48 -23.08
N SER A 28 14.80 -17.59 -22.80
CA SER A 28 14.24 -18.93 -22.97
C SER A 28 14.55 -19.80 -21.76
N VAL A 29 13.72 -20.80 -21.55
CA VAL A 29 13.93 -21.82 -20.54
C VAL A 29 14.22 -23.17 -21.22
N ILE A 30 15.28 -23.83 -20.80
CA ILE A 30 15.54 -25.22 -21.15
C ILE A 30 15.04 -26.09 -20.02
N ARG A 31 14.17 -27.03 -20.34
CA ARG A 31 13.56 -27.96 -19.40
C ARG A 31 14.48 -29.21 -19.21
N PRO A 32 14.23 -30.00 -18.16
CA PRO A 32 14.99 -31.28 -17.97
C PRO A 32 14.89 -32.24 -19.13
N ASP A 33 13.82 -32.21 -19.94
CA ASP A 33 13.64 -33.02 -21.15
C ASP A 33 14.35 -32.43 -22.39
N GLN A 34 15.21 -31.44 -22.22
CA GLN A 34 15.97 -30.72 -23.25
C GLN A 34 15.10 -29.86 -24.19
N SER A 35 13.79 -29.73 -23.97
CA SER A 35 12.97 -28.81 -24.73
C SER A 35 13.28 -27.35 -24.34
N GLN A 36 13.37 -26.47 -25.34
CA GLN A 36 13.66 -25.06 -25.16
C GLN A 36 12.42 -24.23 -25.50
N ILE A 37 11.92 -23.48 -24.53
CA ILE A 37 10.73 -22.63 -24.64
C ILE A 37 11.17 -21.16 -24.66
N LEU A 38 10.80 -20.41 -25.70
CA LEU A 38 11.02 -18.96 -25.77
C LEU A 38 9.97 -18.25 -24.91
N LEU A 39 10.42 -17.56 -23.86
CA LEU A 39 9.54 -16.80 -22.98
C LEU A 39 9.32 -15.38 -23.50
N LEU A 40 10.40 -14.68 -23.84
CA LEU A 40 10.38 -13.29 -24.26
C LEU A 40 11.39 -13.03 -25.37
N SER A 41 10.97 -12.23 -26.38
CA SER A 41 11.87 -11.65 -27.38
C SER A 41 11.52 -10.18 -27.55
N ARG A 42 12.45 -9.29 -27.21
CA ARG A 42 12.21 -7.85 -27.18
C ARG A 42 13.47 -7.07 -27.59
N SER A 43 13.29 -6.04 -28.43
CA SER A 43 14.36 -5.07 -28.70
C SER A 43 14.50 -4.10 -27.53
N LEU A 44 15.71 -3.94 -27.02
CA LEU A 44 16.03 -2.93 -26.03
C LEU A 44 16.12 -1.55 -26.68
N PRO A 45 15.75 -0.47 -25.96
CA PRO A 45 15.88 0.89 -26.47
C PRO A 45 17.35 1.19 -26.86
N HIS A 46 17.56 1.90 -27.98
CA HIS A 46 18.91 2.31 -28.37
C HIS A 46 19.50 3.29 -27.35
N SER A 47 20.75 3.08 -26.95
CA SER A 47 21.48 3.99 -26.07
C SER A 47 22.94 4.10 -26.48
N ASP A 48 23.42 5.32 -26.70
CA ASP A 48 24.82 5.59 -27.04
C ASP A 48 25.76 5.43 -25.84
N THR A 49 25.23 5.46 -24.63
CA THR A 49 25.97 5.28 -23.39
C THR A 49 25.60 3.96 -22.73
N LYS A 50 26.43 3.49 -21.81
CA LYS A 50 26.10 2.31 -20.99
C LYS A 50 24.91 2.64 -20.09
N VAL A 51 23.85 1.87 -20.21
CA VAL A 51 22.62 1.97 -19.42
C VAL A 51 22.31 0.63 -18.79
N VAL A 52 21.85 0.66 -17.56
CA VAL A 52 21.33 -0.52 -16.87
C VAL A 52 19.82 -0.60 -17.12
N HIS A 53 19.40 -1.72 -17.73
CA HIS A 53 18.00 -2.04 -17.95
C HIS A 53 17.58 -3.13 -16.97
N HIS A 54 16.50 -2.87 -16.24
CA HIS A 54 15.86 -3.85 -15.38
C HIS A 54 14.75 -4.55 -16.16
N GLU A 55 14.86 -5.86 -16.31
CA GLU A 55 13.81 -6.68 -16.93
C GLU A 55 13.22 -7.62 -15.89
N ARG A 56 11.91 -7.73 -15.92
CA ARG A 56 11.14 -8.63 -15.06
C ARG A 56 10.16 -9.41 -15.91
N ILE A 57 10.27 -10.73 -15.85
CA ILE A 57 9.36 -11.66 -16.49
C ILE A 57 8.47 -12.27 -15.42
N PHE A 58 7.18 -12.13 -15.63
CA PHE A 58 6.18 -12.74 -14.77
C PHE A 58 5.38 -13.78 -15.55
N SER A 59 5.29 -15.00 -15.05
CA SER A 59 4.61 -16.11 -15.73
C SER A 59 3.14 -15.81 -16.07
N ALA A 60 2.48 -14.93 -15.29
CA ALA A 60 1.11 -14.52 -15.53
C ALA A 60 0.92 -13.43 -16.61
N ASP A 61 2.02 -12.86 -17.14
CA ASP A 61 1.94 -11.86 -18.20
C ASP A 61 1.38 -12.47 -19.49
N ASN A 62 0.43 -11.79 -20.13
CA ASN A 62 -0.27 -12.28 -21.31
C ASN A 62 0.66 -12.61 -22.47
N SER A 63 1.77 -11.87 -22.64
CA SER A 63 2.77 -12.14 -23.68
C SER A 63 3.53 -13.43 -23.41
N ILE A 64 3.89 -13.67 -22.16
CA ILE A 64 4.61 -14.89 -21.72
C ILE A 64 3.69 -16.09 -21.83
N LYS A 65 2.45 -16.00 -21.34
CA LYS A 65 1.41 -17.04 -21.47
C LYS A 65 1.22 -17.45 -22.92
N LYS A 66 1.08 -16.46 -23.80
CA LYS A 66 0.89 -16.72 -25.24
C LYS A 66 2.08 -17.44 -25.86
N ASN A 67 3.32 -17.06 -25.53
CA ASN A 67 4.53 -17.71 -26.06
C ASN A 67 4.64 -19.17 -25.58
N ILE A 68 4.33 -19.41 -24.30
CA ILE A 68 4.28 -20.75 -23.74
C ILE A 68 3.20 -21.58 -24.46
N GLN A 69 1.99 -21.06 -24.60
CA GLN A 69 0.88 -21.73 -25.27
C GLN A 69 1.19 -22.06 -26.74
N ILE A 70 1.81 -21.14 -27.49
CA ILE A 70 2.23 -21.39 -28.88
C ILE A 70 3.18 -22.59 -28.94
N HIS A 71 4.20 -22.63 -28.06
CA HIS A 71 5.14 -23.73 -28.05
C HIS A 71 4.48 -25.08 -27.77
N PHE A 72 3.57 -25.14 -26.79
CA PHE A 72 2.89 -26.38 -26.43
C PHE A 72 1.70 -26.74 -27.34
N SER A 73 1.13 -25.78 -28.10
CA SER A 73 0.05 -26.07 -29.06
C SER A 73 0.49 -26.97 -30.20
N GLU A 74 1.80 -27.06 -30.45
CA GLU A 74 2.40 -27.97 -31.44
C GLU A 74 2.63 -29.38 -30.89
N MET A 75 2.31 -29.57 -29.59
CA MET A 75 2.50 -30.88 -28.92
C MET A 75 1.15 -31.55 -28.65
N ASP A 76 1.09 -32.87 -28.82
CA ASP A 76 -0.16 -33.65 -28.70
C ASP A 76 -0.83 -33.66 -27.32
N PHE A 77 -0.14 -33.18 -26.29
CA PHE A 77 -0.68 -33.15 -24.92
C PHE A 77 -1.15 -31.76 -24.45
N TYR A 78 -1.31 -30.81 -25.36
CA TYR A 78 -1.82 -29.48 -25.05
C TYR A 78 -3.25 -29.52 -24.52
N ASN A 79 -3.45 -29.08 -23.27
CA ASN A 79 -4.76 -28.90 -22.67
C ASN A 79 -5.02 -27.39 -22.45
N GLN A 80 -6.03 -26.85 -23.13
CA GLN A 80 -6.38 -25.41 -23.05
C GLN A 80 -6.73 -24.93 -21.65
N ASN A 81 -7.09 -25.83 -20.74
CA ASN A 81 -7.44 -25.49 -19.36
C ASN A 81 -6.24 -25.52 -18.40
N THR A 82 -5.05 -25.92 -18.86
CA THR A 82 -3.86 -25.95 -18.02
C THR A 82 -3.23 -24.57 -17.93
N ALA A 83 -2.89 -24.14 -16.73
CA ALA A 83 -2.20 -22.87 -16.52
C ALA A 83 -0.83 -22.88 -17.22
N SER A 84 -0.42 -21.74 -17.79
CA SER A 84 0.84 -21.67 -18.58
C SER A 84 2.07 -21.98 -17.73
N GLU A 85 2.03 -21.67 -16.45
CA GLU A 85 3.05 -21.99 -15.46
C GLU A 85 3.22 -23.50 -15.29
N ASP A 86 2.08 -24.20 -15.17
CA ASP A 86 2.07 -25.65 -15.01
C ASP A 86 2.62 -26.36 -16.26
N MET A 87 2.37 -25.82 -17.47
CA MET A 87 2.87 -26.38 -18.73
C MET A 87 4.40 -26.45 -18.75
N ILE A 88 5.10 -25.43 -18.26
CA ILE A 88 6.57 -25.44 -18.21
C ILE A 88 7.08 -26.57 -17.32
N PHE A 89 6.39 -26.85 -16.23
CA PHE A 89 6.81 -27.81 -15.21
C PHE A 89 6.13 -29.20 -15.34
N THR A 90 5.35 -29.41 -16.41
CA THR A 90 4.60 -30.66 -16.66
C THR A 90 5.37 -31.61 -17.60
N ASP A 91 5.38 -32.86 -17.26
CA ASP A 91 5.81 -33.94 -18.15
C ASP A 91 4.67 -34.35 -19.12
N ARG A 92 4.97 -35.23 -20.11
CA ARG A 92 3.97 -35.75 -21.08
C ARG A 92 2.80 -36.48 -20.43
N ASP A 93 3.01 -37.03 -19.26
CA ASP A 93 1.99 -37.76 -18.48
C ASP A 93 1.19 -36.85 -17.54
N GLY A 94 1.36 -35.55 -17.60
CA GLY A 94 0.68 -34.59 -16.72
C GLY A 94 1.25 -34.51 -15.29
N LYS A 95 2.41 -35.14 -15.05
CA LYS A 95 3.09 -35.10 -13.76
C LYS A 95 4.13 -34.00 -13.72
N VAL A 96 4.59 -33.66 -12.51
CA VAL A 96 5.63 -32.65 -12.30
C VAL A 96 6.95 -33.16 -12.89
N LEU A 97 7.52 -32.41 -13.81
CA LEU A 97 8.82 -32.70 -14.42
C LEU A 97 9.92 -32.17 -13.47
N LYS A 98 10.56 -33.11 -12.76
CA LYS A 98 11.68 -32.80 -11.85
C LYS A 98 12.99 -32.74 -12.60
N GLY A 99 13.90 -31.86 -12.16
CA GLY A 99 15.24 -31.78 -12.71
C GLY A 99 15.77 -30.36 -12.80
N ASP A 100 16.76 -30.20 -13.69
CA ASP A 100 17.42 -28.90 -13.86
C ASP A 100 16.73 -28.10 -14.95
N TYR A 101 16.28 -26.90 -14.55
CA TYR A 101 15.75 -25.88 -15.44
C TYR A 101 16.80 -24.80 -15.65
N LEU A 102 17.11 -24.50 -16.90
CA LEU A 102 18.11 -23.51 -17.24
C LEU A 102 17.42 -22.29 -17.90
N PHE A 103 17.46 -21.15 -17.24
CA PHE A 103 17.01 -19.90 -17.81
C PHE A 103 18.15 -19.26 -18.59
N LEU A 104 17.99 -19.15 -19.89
CA LEU A 104 18.96 -18.56 -20.81
C LEU A 104 18.56 -17.14 -21.14
N VAL A 105 19.50 -16.23 -20.95
CA VAL A 105 19.39 -14.84 -21.39
C VAL A 105 20.35 -14.64 -22.55
N ASN A 106 19.82 -14.57 -23.77
CA ASN A 106 20.59 -14.30 -24.97
C ASN A 106 20.41 -12.83 -25.38
N ILE A 107 21.52 -12.18 -25.64
CA ILE A 107 21.52 -10.80 -26.09
C ILE A 107 22.26 -10.73 -27.43
N TYR A 108 21.53 -10.31 -28.46
CA TYR A 108 22.05 -10.19 -29.82
C TYR A 108 22.21 -8.73 -30.17
N GLY A 109 23.40 -8.32 -30.60
CA GLY A 109 23.69 -6.97 -31.02
C GLY A 109 25.08 -6.83 -31.64
N ILE A 110 25.36 -5.66 -32.19
CA ILE A 110 26.61 -5.37 -32.88
C ILE A 110 27.73 -5.05 -31.88
N ASP A 111 27.41 -4.46 -30.74
CA ASP A 111 28.36 -4.08 -29.69
C ASP A 111 28.54 -5.21 -28.65
N LYS A 112 29.82 -5.52 -28.39
CA LYS A 112 30.21 -6.65 -27.55
C LYS A 112 30.24 -6.42 -26.04
N LYS A 113 29.76 -5.27 -25.55
CA LYS A 113 29.84 -4.91 -24.12
C LYS A 113 28.46 -5.00 -23.48
N VAL A 114 28.04 -6.21 -23.21
CA VAL A 114 26.84 -6.50 -22.45
C VAL A 114 27.21 -7.32 -21.23
N SER A 115 26.73 -6.97 -20.07
CA SER A 115 26.91 -7.73 -18.83
C SER A 115 25.59 -7.87 -18.08
N ILE A 116 25.34 -9.05 -17.56
CA ILE A 116 24.27 -9.31 -16.59
C ILE A 116 24.87 -9.03 -15.23
N ILE A 117 24.29 -8.04 -14.50
CA ILE A 117 24.82 -7.61 -13.21
C ILE A 117 24.24 -8.46 -12.09
N ASP A 118 22.95 -8.76 -12.17
CA ASP A 118 22.24 -9.53 -11.15
C ASP A 118 21.10 -10.31 -11.82
N SER A 119 20.83 -11.51 -11.33
CA SER A 119 19.71 -12.32 -11.80
C SER A 119 19.09 -13.10 -10.65
N LYS A 120 17.76 -13.08 -10.56
CA LYS A 120 17.00 -13.75 -9.53
C LYS A 120 15.80 -14.47 -10.12
N LEU A 121 15.72 -15.77 -9.88
CA LEU A 121 14.53 -16.57 -10.17
C LEU A 121 13.75 -16.79 -8.87
N ILE A 122 12.48 -16.44 -8.88
CA ILE A 122 11.54 -16.65 -7.79
C ILE A 122 10.50 -17.63 -8.28
N LEU A 123 10.42 -18.79 -7.65
CA LEU A 123 9.35 -19.77 -7.88
C LEU A 123 8.32 -19.61 -6.78
N GLY A 124 7.06 -19.44 -7.17
CA GLY A 124 5.98 -19.33 -6.21
C GLY A 124 5.53 -20.69 -5.72
N GLY A 125 5.56 -20.87 -4.42
CA GLY A 125 4.81 -21.93 -3.76
C GLY A 125 3.34 -21.53 -3.60
N LYS A 126 2.48 -22.50 -3.26
CA LYS A 126 1.06 -22.22 -2.99
C LYS A 126 0.90 -21.36 -1.73
N ALA A 127 1.74 -21.53 -0.74
CA ALA A 127 1.89 -20.66 0.41
C ALA A 127 3.21 -20.93 1.12
N TYR A 128 3.86 -19.91 1.69
CA TYR A 128 4.99 -20.03 2.60
C TYR A 128 4.87 -19.01 3.74
N GLY A 129 5.63 -19.19 4.83
CA GLY A 129 5.54 -18.37 6.02
C GLY A 129 4.43 -18.81 6.97
N MET A 130 4.43 -18.27 8.20
CA MET A 130 3.48 -18.65 9.26
C MET A 130 2.02 -18.27 8.93
N MET A 131 1.82 -17.23 8.12
CA MET A 131 0.49 -16.69 7.77
C MET A 131 0.18 -16.79 6.27
N GLY A 132 1.03 -17.50 5.51
CA GLY A 132 0.89 -17.57 4.07
C GLY A 132 1.41 -16.33 3.35
N THR A 133 1.05 -16.19 2.08
CA THR A 133 1.50 -15.10 1.19
C THR A 133 0.32 -14.32 0.61
N ASP A 134 0.54 -13.05 0.31
CA ASP A 134 -0.40 -12.22 -0.45
C ASP A 134 -0.37 -12.54 -1.96
N GLU A 135 -1.20 -11.88 -2.76
CA GLU A 135 -1.25 -12.02 -4.22
C GLU A 135 0.08 -11.67 -4.91
N LEU A 136 0.92 -10.85 -4.26
CA LEU A 136 2.26 -10.50 -4.73
C LEU A 136 3.34 -11.42 -4.14
N ARG A 137 2.95 -12.51 -3.47
CA ARG A 137 3.82 -13.52 -2.84
C ARG A 137 4.75 -12.98 -1.77
N ARG A 138 4.36 -11.93 -1.10
CA ARG A 138 5.07 -11.43 0.07
C ARG A 138 4.55 -12.16 1.29
N ASP A 139 5.44 -12.54 2.20
CA ASP A 139 5.08 -13.14 3.48
C ASP A 139 4.19 -12.18 4.28
N LEU A 140 2.96 -12.59 4.57
CA LEU A 140 1.99 -11.78 5.31
C LEU A 140 2.46 -11.50 6.74
N ALA A 141 3.15 -12.43 7.39
CA ALA A 141 3.68 -12.22 8.73
C ALA A 141 4.74 -11.12 8.75
N VAL A 142 5.65 -11.11 7.77
CA VAL A 142 6.65 -10.05 7.60
C VAL A 142 5.98 -8.72 7.28
N GLY A 143 4.99 -8.73 6.38
CA GLY A 143 4.21 -7.53 6.04
C GLY A 143 3.50 -6.92 7.24
N LEU A 144 2.88 -7.74 8.09
CA LEU A 144 2.24 -7.32 9.33
C LEU A 144 3.24 -6.76 10.35
N LEU A 145 4.37 -7.46 10.57
CA LEU A 145 5.39 -7.02 11.54
C LEU A 145 5.98 -5.66 11.17
N TRP A 146 6.27 -5.42 9.90
CA TRP A 146 6.83 -4.13 9.43
C TRP A 146 5.75 -3.05 9.23
N GLY A 147 4.53 -3.44 8.84
CA GLY A 147 3.44 -2.50 8.63
C GLY A 147 2.80 -2.01 9.93
N THR A 148 2.76 -2.84 10.98
CA THR A 148 2.11 -2.51 12.25
C THR A 148 2.67 -1.26 12.93
N PRO A 149 4.00 -1.07 13.09
CA PRO A 149 4.54 0.15 13.70
C PRO A 149 4.17 1.41 12.93
N LEU A 150 4.17 1.34 11.59
CA LEU A 150 3.79 2.45 10.73
C LEU A 150 2.30 2.77 10.85
N ALA A 151 1.43 1.76 10.82
CA ALA A 151 -0.01 1.93 10.99
C ALA A 151 -0.36 2.52 12.36
N LEU A 152 0.28 2.02 13.43
CA LEU A 152 0.11 2.57 14.78
C LEU A 152 0.59 4.03 14.86
N PHE A 153 1.73 4.36 14.27
CA PHE A 153 2.22 5.73 14.23
C PHE A 153 1.21 6.66 13.56
N ILE A 154 0.69 6.29 12.40
CA ILE A 154 -0.32 7.07 11.67
C ILE A 154 -1.59 7.20 12.51
N GLY A 155 -2.13 6.08 13.00
CA GLY A 155 -3.36 6.06 13.81
C GLY A 155 -3.25 6.92 15.07
N ILE A 156 -2.17 6.77 15.84
CA ILE A 156 -1.95 7.56 17.06
C ILE A 156 -1.78 9.05 16.74
N ALA A 157 -0.98 9.40 15.73
CA ALA A 157 -0.74 10.78 15.36
C ALA A 157 -2.04 11.47 14.90
N VAL A 158 -2.80 10.81 14.04
CA VAL A 158 -4.10 11.31 13.55
C VAL A 158 -5.11 11.41 14.69
N ALA A 159 -5.23 10.38 15.53
CA ALA A 159 -6.17 10.36 16.65
C ALA A 159 -5.89 11.51 17.64
N ILE A 160 -4.63 11.64 18.08
CA ILE A 160 -4.24 12.70 19.01
C ILE A 160 -4.48 14.09 18.37
N GLY A 161 -4.00 14.31 17.15
CA GLY A 161 -4.14 15.60 16.47
C GLY A 161 -5.60 15.99 16.23
N SER A 162 -6.41 15.08 15.77
CA SER A 162 -7.84 15.29 15.51
C SER A 162 -8.63 15.54 16.80
N VAL A 163 -8.37 14.75 17.85
CA VAL A 163 -9.10 14.90 19.11
C VAL A 163 -8.72 16.19 19.83
N ILE A 164 -7.44 16.54 19.88
CA ILE A 164 -7.01 17.80 20.53
C ILE A 164 -7.58 19.00 19.77
N SER A 165 -7.45 19.05 18.45
CA SER A 165 -7.96 20.18 17.65
C SER A 165 -9.49 20.29 17.73
N GLY A 166 -10.19 19.15 17.61
CA GLY A 166 -11.64 19.09 17.74
C GLY A 166 -12.15 19.49 19.13
N LEU A 167 -11.44 19.03 20.18
CA LEU A 167 -11.77 19.39 21.56
C LEU A 167 -11.64 20.90 21.78
N ILE A 168 -10.49 21.48 21.43
CA ILE A 168 -10.25 22.93 21.61
C ILE A 168 -11.26 23.75 20.80
N TYR A 169 -11.46 23.38 19.54
CA TYR A 169 -12.41 24.07 18.65
C TYR A 169 -13.86 24.01 19.18
N GLY A 170 -14.33 22.80 19.52
CA GLY A 170 -15.68 22.58 20.01
C GLY A 170 -15.95 23.26 21.36
N VAL A 171 -15.01 23.13 22.30
CA VAL A 171 -15.11 23.78 23.61
C VAL A 171 -15.13 25.30 23.48
N TYR A 172 -14.26 25.88 22.65
CA TYR A 172 -14.22 27.32 22.43
C TYR A 172 -15.53 27.82 21.81
N SER A 173 -16.03 27.13 20.79
CA SER A 173 -17.31 27.44 20.14
C SER A 173 -18.48 27.42 21.15
N GLY A 174 -18.65 26.28 21.84
CA GLY A 174 -19.74 26.13 22.82
C GLY A 174 -19.67 27.12 24.00
N PHE A 175 -18.45 27.40 24.48
CA PHE A 175 -18.27 28.37 25.58
C PHE A 175 -18.58 29.80 25.16
N LYS A 176 -18.09 30.27 24.01
CA LYS A 176 -18.37 31.58 23.44
C LYS A 176 -19.85 31.76 23.12
N GLY A 177 -20.43 30.77 22.46
CA GLY A 177 -21.85 30.80 22.07
C GLY A 177 -22.22 31.89 21.07
N LYS A 178 -23.52 32.12 20.90
CA LYS A 178 -24.07 33.16 20.01
C LYS A 178 -23.50 33.10 18.58
N LYS A 179 -23.24 34.26 17.98
CA LYS A 179 -22.73 34.38 16.60
C LYS A 179 -21.39 33.68 16.36
N THR A 180 -20.51 33.63 17.37
CA THR A 180 -19.21 32.93 17.25
C THR A 180 -19.40 31.41 17.10
N ASP A 181 -20.29 30.86 17.91
CA ASP A 181 -20.63 29.43 17.85
C ASP A 181 -21.26 29.09 16.49
N GLU A 182 -22.22 29.91 16.03
CA GLU A 182 -22.87 29.72 14.74
C GLU A 182 -21.85 29.75 13.58
N ALA A 183 -21.00 30.76 13.53
CA ALA A 183 -19.98 30.90 12.48
C ALA A 183 -19.00 29.74 12.48
N MET A 184 -18.52 29.32 13.67
CA MET A 184 -17.59 28.18 13.79
C MET A 184 -18.26 26.86 13.38
N MET A 185 -19.52 26.63 13.76
CA MET A 185 -20.21 25.41 13.35
C MET A 185 -20.54 25.41 11.86
N ARG A 186 -20.87 26.55 11.24
CA ARG A 186 -21.00 26.60 9.77
C ARG A 186 -19.73 26.24 9.05
N PHE A 187 -18.58 26.74 9.52
CA PHE A 187 -17.29 26.34 8.97
C PHE A 187 -17.02 24.82 9.14
N ASN A 188 -17.34 24.30 10.34
CA ASN A 188 -17.24 22.87 10.60
C ASN A 188 -18.14 22.06 9.65
N ASP A 189 -19.38 22.51 9.40
CA ASP A 189 -20.32 21.84 8.51
C ASP A 189 -19.85 21.85 7.05
N VAL A 190 -19.19 22.93 6.61
CA VAL A 190 -18.58 22.99 5.27
C VAL A 190 -17.49 21.91 5.11
N ILE A 191 -16.60 21.79 6.10
CA ILE A 191 -15.56 20.73 6.04
C ILE A 191 -16.18 19.34 6.10
N TYR A 192 -17.20 19.16 6.94
CA TYR A 192 -17.90 17.87 7.06
C TYR A 192 -18.61 17.44 5.78
N ALA A 193 -19.11 18.40 4.99
CA ALA A 193 -19.78 18.13 3.73
C ALA A 193 -18.83 17.76 2.59
N LEU A 194 -17.52 18.02 2.73
CA LEU A 194 -16.54 17.66 1.71
C LEU A 194 -16.31 16.14 1.71
N PRO A 195 -16.33 15.50 0.53
CA PRO A 195 -16.08 14.06 0.42
C PRO A 195 -14.58 13.77 0.62
N ALA A 196 -14.20 13.35 1.82
CA ALA A 196 -12.78 13.16 2.19
C ALA A 196 -12.02 12.18 1.27
N LEU A 197 -12.62 11.05 0.89
CA LEU A 197 -11.97 10.06 0.04
C LEU A 197 -11.57 10.58 -1.36
N PRO A 198 -12.45 11.23 -2.14
CA PRO A 198 -12.06 11.83 -3.41
C PRO A 198 -10.93 12.87 -3.27
N PHE A 199 -10.97 13.71 -2.24
CA PHE A 199 -9.91 14.67 -1.97
C PHE A 199 -8.57 13.99 -1.66
N LEU A 200 -8.59 12.92 -0.87
CA LEU A 200 -7.40 12.14 -0.53
C LEU A 200 -6.78 11.51 -1.79
N ILE A 201 -7.58 10.95 -2.68
CA ILE A 201 -7.11 10.35 -3.94
C ILE A 201 -6.44 11.41 -4.83
N ILE A 202 -7.10 12.56 -4.99
CA ILE A 202 -6.54 13.68 -5.79
C ILE A 202 -5.22 14.14 -5.17
N LEU A 203 -5.15 14.29 -3.86
CA LEU A 203 -3.95 14.71 -3.16
C LEU A 203 -2.78 13.74 -3.37
N ALA A 204 -3.05 12.43 -3.23
CA ALA A 204 -2.04 11.39 -3.40
C ALA A 204 -1.46 11.36 -4.83
N VAL A 205 -2.31 11.59 -5.84
CA VAL A 205 -1.90 11.58 -7.25
C VAL A 205 -1.15 12.87 -7.65
N THR A 206 -1.59 14.04 -7.12
CA THR A 206 -1.10 15.33 -7.63
C THR A 206 0.09 15.89 -6.86
N ILE A 207 0.22 15.62 -5.57
CA ILE A 207 1.24 16.30 -4.75
C ILE A 207 2.42 15.39 -4.43
N SER A 208 2.23 14.31 -3.68
CA SER A 208 3.23 13.28 -3.44
C SER A 208 2.69 12.15 -2.55
N ASN A 209 3.36 10.99 -2.57
CA ASN A 209 3.07 9.86 -1.67
C ASN A 209 3.74 10.02 -0.29
N SER A 210 3.68 11.21 0.31
CA SER A 210 4.27 11.47 1.62
C SER A 210 3.32 11.06 2.76
N ILE A 211 3.85 10.26 3.71
CA ILE A 211 3.12 9.85 4.92
C ILE A 211 2.71 11.06 5.76
N PHE A 212 3.55 12.08 5.87
CA PHE A 212 3.23 13.28 6.63
C PHE A 212 2.08 14.06 6.03
N LEU A 213 1.97 14.06 4.71
CA LEU A 213 0.89 14.71 3.99
C LEU A 213 -0.43 13.95 4.19
N LEU A 214 -0.39 12.62 4.16
CA LEU A 214 -1.51 11.76 4.50
C LEU A 214 -2.01 12.00 5.93
N VAL A 215 -1.10 11.99 6.91
CA VAL A 215 -1.43 12.24 8.33
C VAL A 215 -2.06 13.63 8.50
N GLY A 216 -1.47 14.67 7.91
CA GLY A 216 -2.00 16.04 7.95
C GLY A 216 -3.40 16.14 7.35
N PHE A 217 -3.62 15.48 6.22
CA PHE A 217 -4.92 15.43 5.57
C PHE A 217 -5.98 14.73 6.45
N LEU A 218 -5.66 13.56 6.98
CA LEU A 218 -6.56 12.83 7.87
C LEU A 218 -6.88 13.64 9.14
N MET A 219 -5.92 14.40 9.67
CA MET A 219 -6.18 15.32 10.80
C MET A 219 -7.16 16.41 10.44
N ILE A 220 -7.06 16.99 9.21
CA ILE A 220 -7.96 18.07 8.76
C ILE A 220 -9.43 17.61 8.69
N PHE A 221 -9.69 16.36 8.41
CA PHE A 221 -11.05 15.82 8.37
C PHE A 221 -11.49 15.18 9.69
N GLY A 222 -10.55 14.58 10.44
CA GLY A 222 -10.85 13.80 11.65
C GLY A 222 -11.36 14.63 12.83
N TRP A 223 -10.97 15.92 12.96
CA TRP A 223 -11.36 16.75 14.08
C TRP A 223 -12.83 17.20 14.07
N VAL A 224 -13.49 17.17 12.91
CA VAL A 224 -14.81 17.77 12.67
C VAL A 224 -15.90 17.13 13.54
N GLY A 225 -15.92 15.79 13.61
CA GLY A 225 -16.85 15.04 14.46
C GLY A 225 -16.62 15.29 15.95
N VAL A 226 -15.36 15.28 16.37
CA VAL A 226 -14.96 15.55 17.76
C VAL A 226 -15.38 16.95 18.20
N ALA A 227 -15.25 17.94 17.31
CA ALA A 227 -15.65 19.32 17.59
C ALA A 227 -17.14 19.43 17.89
N LYS A 228 -18.01 18.75 17.15
CA LYS A 228 -19.47 18.77 17.39
C LYS A 228 -19.84 18.18 18.76
N VAL A 229 -19.25 17.06 19.12
CA VAL A 229 -19.49 16.41 20.40
C VAL A 229 -18.93 17.25 21.55
N SER A 230 -17.69 17.73 21.43
CA SER A 230 -17.05 18.58 22.44
C SER A 230 -17.83 19.90 22.67
N ARG A 231 -18.37 20.48 21.60
CA ARG A 231 -19.25 21.65 21.70
C ARG A 231 -20.50 21.35 22.53
N SER A 232 -21.17 20.21 22.23
CA SER A 232 -22.39 19.85 22.98
C SER A 232 -22.11 19.64 24.46
N MET A 233 -21.00 18.97 24.79
CA MET A 233 -20.56 18.77 26.19
C MET A 233 -20.19 20.12 26.84
N ALA A 234 -19.48 21.01 26.14
CA ALA A 234 -19.11 22.33 26.65
C ALA A 234 -20.32 23.20 26.97
N LEU A 235 -21.36 23.15 26.12
CA LEU A 235 -22.64 23.84 26.38
C LEU A 235 -23.31 23.33 27.67
N GLN A 236 -23.31 22.03 27.93
CA GLN A 236 -23.86 21.44 29.16
C GLN A 236 -23.04 21.80 30.39
N ILE A 237 -21.71 21.82 30.30
CA ILE A 237 -20.85 22.15 31.43
C ILE A 237 -20.91 23.63 31.75
N LYS A 238 -21.05 24.48 30.74
CA LYS A 238 -21.14 25.94 30.90
C LYS A 238 -22.29 26.37 31.83
N THR A 239 -23.40 25.64 31.86
CA THR A 239 -24.57 25.93 32.71
C THR A 239 -24.45 25.33 34.12
N ARG A 240 -23.30 24.75 34.47
CA ARG A 240 -23.10 24.25 35.85
C ARG A 240 -22.83 25.39 36.82
N GLN A 241 -23.42 25.31 38.02
CA GLN A 241 -23.35 26.35 39.06
C GLN A 241 -21.95 26.82 39.38
N TYR A 242 -20.95 25.93 39.44
CA TYR A 242 -19.55 26.30 39.73
C TYR A 242 -18.90 27.10 38.57
N VAL A 243 -19.35 26.89 37.32
CA VAL A 243 -18.87 27.68 36.18
C VAL A 243 -19.48 29.07 36.21
N GLU A 244 -20.78 29.18 36.47
CA GLU A 244 -21.47 30.45 36.64
C GLU A 244 -20.89 31.25 37.81
N ALA A 245 -20.67 30.63 38.96
CA ALA A 245 -20.01 31.26 40.09
C ALA A 245 -18.62 31.81 39.74
N SER A 246 -17.83 31.03 38.98
CA SER A 246 -16.52 31.49 38.51
C SER A 246 -16.60 32.69 37.56
N GLN A 247 -17.62 32.74 36.71
CA GLN A 247 -17.90 33.91 35.85
C GLN A 247 -18.30 35.15 36.68
N MET A 248 -19.17 34.97 37.67
CA MET A 248 -19.60 36.04 38.56
C MET A 248 -18.44 36.62 39.38
N MET A 249 -17.46 35.78 39.74
CA MET A 249 -16.22 36.23 40.42
C MET A 249 -15.26 36.96 39.49
N GLY A 250 -15.59 37.16 38.21
CA GLY A 250 -14.76 37.88 37.26
C GLY A 250 -13.58 37.07 36.71
N GLN A 251 -13.58 35.75 36.81
CA GLN A 251 -12.51 34.92 36.28
C GLN A 251 -12.44 35.03 34.74
N LYS A 252 -11.22 35.15 34.20
CA LYS A 252 -11.02 35.23 32.73
C LYS A 252 -11.57 33.99 32.04
N ASN A 253 -12.28 34.17 30.91
CA ASN A 253 -12.89 33.08 30.13
C ASN A 253 -11.93 31.96 29.76
N SER A 254 -10.69 32.27 29.36
CA SER A 254 -9.67 31.27 29.07
C SER A 254 -9.36 30.40 30.29
N LYS A 255 -9.26 31.00 31.48
CA LYS A 255 -9.01 30.28 32.72
C LYS A 255 -10.17 29.33 33.08
N ILE A 256 -11.40 29.76 32.83
CA ILE A 256 -12.61 28.93 33.03
C ILE A 256 -12.57 27.75 32.09
N VAL A 257 -12.29 27.96 30.80
CA VAL A 257 -12.19 26.89 29.78
C VAL A 257 -11.14 25.89 30.15
N PHE A 258 -9.89 26.33 30.42
CA PHE A 258 -8.78 25.39 30.68
C PHE A 258 -8.82 24.76 32.08
N LYS A 259 -9.35 25.43 33.09
CA LYS A 259 -9.37 24.92 34.47
C LYS A 259 -10.64 24.14 34.81
N HIS A 260 -11.79 24.51 34.21
CA HIS A 260 -13.06 23.94 34.61
C HIS A 260 -13.77 23.14 33.54
N ILE A 261 -13.63 23.50 32.24
CA ILE A 261 -14.35 22.80 31.17
C ILE A 261 -13.53 21.69 30.58
N ILE A 262 -12.34 21.98 30.03
CA ILE A 262 -11.47 20.98 29.35
C ILE A 262 -11.17 19.77 30.26
N PRO A 263 -10.83 19.92 31.56
CA PRO A 263 -10.54 18.76 32.39
C PRO A 263 -11.71 17.76 32.50
N GLN A 264 -12.95 18.23 32.44
CA GLN A 264 -14.12 17.35 32.46
C GLN A 264 -14.36 16.63 31.15
N LEU A 265 -13.82 17.13 30.04
CA LEU A 265 -13.88 16.47 28.74
C LEU A 265 -12.70 15.52 28.52
N LEU A 266 -11.67 15.49 29.37
CA LEU A 266 -10.53 14.59 29.21
C LEU A 266 -10.91 13.10 29.15
N PRO A 267 -11.86 12.59 29.95
CA PRO A 267 -12.28 11.19 29.82
C PRO A 267 -12.86 10.87 28.43
N TYR A 268 -13.64 11.81 27.89
CA TYR A 268 -14.15 11.71 26.52
C TYR A 268 -13.02 11.77 25.49
N ALA A 269 -12.06 12.67 25.67
CA ALA A 269 -10.93 12.83 24.76
C ALA A 269 -10.07 11.54 24.73
N PHE A 270 -9.75 10.96 25.88
CA PHE A 270 -9.00 9.70 25.95
C PHE A 270 -9.76 8.53 25.33
N ALA A 271 -11.07 8.41 25.61
CA ALA A 271 -11.91 7.39 24.98
C ALA A 271 -11.95 7.56 23.45
N SER A 272 -12.09 8.81 22.97
CA SER A 272 -12.08 9.11 21.54
C SER A 272 -10.76 8.76 20.89
N ILE A 273 -9.61 9.06 21.51
CA ILE A 273 -8.30 8.67 21.00
C ILE A 273 -8.22 7.14 20.93
N ALA A 274 -8.56 6.43 22.00
CA ALA A 274 -8.48 4.98 22.05
C ALA A 274 -9.32 4.29 20.96
N ILE A 275 -10.51 4.83 20.66
CA ILE A 275 -11.40 4.30 19.63
C ILE A 275 -10.91 4.66 18.22
N SER A 276 -10.31 5.84 18.04
CA SER A 276 -9.88 6.34 16.73
C SER A 276 -8.57 5.71 16.25
N VAL A 277 -7.71 5.16 17.11
CA VAL A 277 -6.44 4.55 16.71
C VAL A 277 -6.63 3.32 15.81
N PRO A 278 -7.55 2.37 16.10
CA PRO A 278 -7.77 1.21 15.24
C PRO A 278 -8.72 1.45 14.07
N ALA A 279 -9.35 2.63 13.95
CA ALA A 279 -10.32 2.97 12.92
C ALA A 279 -9.65 3.53 11.67
#